data_aa9087496ecf89457a5fb66e797a1004
#
_entry.id   aa9087496ecf89457a5fb66e797a1004
#
_cell.length_a   1.000
_cell.length_b   1.000
_cell.length_c   1.000
_cell.angle_alpha   90.00
_cell.angle_beta   90.00
_cell.angle_gamma   90.00
#
_symmetry.space_group_name_H-M   'P 1'
#
loop_
_entity.id
_entity.type
_entity.pdbx_description
1 polymer ?
#
loop_
_entity_poly.entity_id
_entity_poly.type
_entity_poly.pdbx_seq_one_letter_code
_entity_poly.pdbx_strand_id
1 'polypeptide(L)'
;MYISSTNSTNSLVKEMLAKGEWPQTEHYLYAGYQTAGRGQTGNSWESEANKNVLCSILLPPNKNLYFLNIAVSVAIIRLLGGQYTIKWPNDIYWKDKKLAGILLENAIIGSEVKYAIAGIGLNVNQTEFVSNAPNPVSLKQITGKEYDIDQLMKDLLETITVVLKEPEDVIWSEYKAQLYRREGYWRFEDKNGAFEAHIEDVLPTGEIALGDKNGQVHQYGFKQIKYIL
;
A
#
# COMPACT_ATOMS: atom_id res chain seq x y z
N MET A 1 -5.79 -17.96 -5.21
CA MET A 1 -5.90 -18.99 -4.14
C MET A 1 -6.46 -18.37 -2.87
N TYR A 2 -7.39 -19.01 -2.17
CA TYR A 2 -7.95 -18.59 -0.87
C TYR A 2 -7.52 -19.53 0.24
N ILE A 3 -7.27 -18.98 1.43
CA ILE A 3 -7.06 -19.75 2.67
C ILE A 3 -7.84 -19.10 3.83
N SER A 4 -8.31 -19.90 4.76
CA SER A 4 -9.08 -19.38 5.91
C SER A 4 -8.23 -18.55 6.87
N SER A 5 -6.98 -18.96 7.13
CA SER A 5 -6.07 -18.26 8.04
C SER A 5 -4.60 -18.57 7.74
N THR A 6 -3.74 -17.58 7.99
CA THR A 6 -2.28 -17.73 7.96
C THR A 6 -1.64 -16.77 8.96
N ASN A 7 -0.34 -16.87 9.18
CA ASN A 7 0.41 -15.87 9.94
C ASN A 7 0.49 -14.54 9.16
N SER A 8 0.88 -14.60 7.88
CA SER A 8 0.93 -13.48 6.95
C SER A 8 0.89 -13.99 5.52
N THR A 9 0.07 -13.40 4.67
CA THR A 9 -0.03 -13.78 3.25
C THR A 9 1.30 -13.63 2.53
N ASN A 10 2.05 -12.53 2.75
CA ASN A 10 3.38 -12.35 2.17
C ASN A 10 4.38 -13.42 2.63
N SER A 11 4.35 -13.77 3.92
CA SER A 11 5.26 -14.80 4.46
C SER A 11 4.96 -16.16 3.86
N LEU A 12 3.68 -16.52 3.76
CA LEU A 12 3.28 -17.79 3.18
C LEU A 12 3.64 -17.88 1.69
N VAL A 13 3.39 -16.82 0.92
CA VAL A 13 3.78 -16.78 -0.52
C VAL A 13 5.29 -16.95 -0.67
N LYS A 14 6.11 -16.26 0.14
CA LYS A 14 7.57 -16.43 0.12
C LYS A 14 8.00 -17.86 0.44
N GLU A 15 7.39 -18.46 1.46
CA GLU A 15 7.69 -19.84 1.87
C GLU A 15 7.35 -20.83 0.75
N MET A 16 6.16 -20.74 0.16
CA MET A 16 5.73 -21.61 -0.94
C MET A 16 6.63 -21.45 -2.17
N LEU A 17 7.02 -20.23 -2.51
CA LEU A 17 7.96 -19.97 -3.62
C LEU A 17 9.33 -20.57 -3.36
N ALA A 18 9.85 -20.43 -2.14
CA ALA A 18 11.17 -20.97 -1.76
C ALA A 18 11.21 -22.51 -1.79
N LYS A 19 10.08 -23.17 -1.46
CA LYS A 19 9.92 -24.62 -1.51
C LYS A 19 9.55 -25.16 -2.89
N GLY A 20 9.24 -24.30 -3.87
CA GLY A 20 8.72 -24.72 -5.17
C GLY A 20 7.28 -25.25 -5.11
N GLU A 21 6.54 -24.93 -4.08
CA GLU A 21 5.16 -25.36 -3.84
C GLU A 21 4.12 -24.37 -4.38
N TRP A 22 4.54 -23.22 -4.90
CA TRP A 22 3.63 -22.22 -5.47
C TRP A 22 3.04 -22.73 -6.80
N PRO A 23 1.69 -22.80 -6.93
CA PRO A 23 1.07 -23.24 -8.17
C PRO A 23 1.37 -22.28 -9.32
N GLN A 24 1.85 -22.78 -10.46
CA GLN A 24 2.24 -21.95 -11.61
C GLN A 24 1.08 -21.16 -12.25
N THR A 25 -0.15 -21.61 -12.02
CA THR A 25 -1.36 -20.95 -12.51
C THR A 25 -1.87 -19.84 -11.60
N GLU A 26 -1.34 -19.74 -10.38
CA GLU A 26 -1.78 -18.77 -9.40
C GLU A 26 -0.86 -17.53 -9.39
N HIS A 27 -1.45 -16.37 -9.33
CA HIS A 27 -0.72 -15.10 -9.23
C HIS A 27 -1.00 -14.34 -7.94
N TYR A 28 -1.89 -14.85 -7.09
CA TYR A 28 -2.26 -14.24 -5.82
C TYR A 28 -2.71 -15.25 -4.78
N LEU A 29 -2.58 -14.84 -3.52
CA LEU A 29 -3.13 -15.51 -2.36
C LEU A 29 -3.87 -14.50 -1.50
N TYR A 30 -5.09 -14.81 -1.08
CA TYR A 30 -5.78 -14.00 -0.09
C TYR A 30 -6.29 -14.86 1.06
N ALA A 31 -6.41 -14.24 2.24
CA ALA A 31 -6.75 -14.93 3.48
C ALA A 31 -7.96 -14.30 4.16
N GLY A 32 -8.77 -15.15 4.79
CA GLY A 32 -9.84 -14.68 5.68
C GLY A 32 -9.30 -14.01 6.95
N TYR A 33 -8.14 -14.45 7.44
CA TYR A 33 -7.53 -13.93 8.65
C TYR A 33 -5.99 -14.04 8.66
N GLN A 34 -5.31 -13.06 9.26
CA GLN A 34 -3.88 -13.10 9.54
C GLN A 34 -3.61 -13.04 11.05
N THR A 35 -2.93 -14.05 11.61
CA THR A 35 -2.59 -14.09 13.04
C THR A 35 -1.39 -13.19 13.39
N ALA A 36 -0.55 -12.86 12.41
CA ALA A 36 0.62 -12.01 12.55
C ALA A 36 0.80 -11.14 11.30
N GLY A 37 -0.25 -10.37 10.94
CA GLY A 37 -0.23 -9.46 9.80
C GLY A 37 0.93 -8.47 9.92
N ARG A 38 1.65 -8.26 8.80
CA ARG A 38 2.83 -7.39 8.76
C ARG A 38 2.57 -6.13 7.98
N GLY A 39 3.05 -5.02 8.51
CA GLY A 39 3.28 -3.78 7.78
C GLY A 39 4.75 -3.61 7.43
N GLN A 40 5.14 -2.39 7.04
CA GLN A 40 6.56 -2.06 6.87
C GLN A 40 7.32 -2.23 8.19
N THR A 41 8.65 -2.43 8.11
CA THR A 41 9.53 -2.81 9.23
C THR A 41 9.14 -2.18 10.56
N GLY A 42 8.79 -3.02 11.53
CA GLY A 42 8.39 -2.63 12.89
C GLY A 42 6.89 -2.37 13.07
N ASN A 43 6.07 -2.46 12.01
CA ASN A 43 4.63 -2.29 12.09
C ASN A 43 3.90 -3.62 11.86
N SER A 44 2.77 -3.79 12.55
CA SER A 44 1.80 -4.87 12.32
C SER A 44 0.60 -4.37 11.53
N TRP A 45 -0.13 -5.32 10.95
CA TRP A 45 -1.44 -5.07 10.34
C TRP A 45 -2.52 -5.81 11.13
N GLU A 46 -3.47 -5.05 11.68
CA GLU A 46 -4.63 -5.60 12.37
C GLU A 46 -5.75 -5.91 11.38
N SER A 47 -6.42 -7.04 11.58
CA SER A 47 -7.64 -7.36 10.83
C SER A 47 -8.54 -8.29 11.61
N GLU A 48 -9.83 -7.99 11.63
CA GLU A 48 -10.87 -8.92 12.06
C GLU A 48 -11.12 -9.98 10.98
N ALA A 49 -11.41 -11.21 11.39
CA ALA A 49 -11.61 -12.33 10.48
C ALA A 49 -12.76 -12.08 9.48
N ASN A 50 -12.49 -12.30 8.20
CA ASN A 50 -13.42 -12.15 7.07
C ASN A 50 -14.07 -10.76 6.95
N LYS A 51 -13.40 -9.71 7.42
CA LYS A 51 -13.90 -8.33 7.33
C LYS A 51 -13.13 -7.45 6.35
N ASN A 52 -11.94 -7.86 5.93
CA ASN A 52 -11.03 -7.03 5.16
C ASN A 52 -10.41 -7.81 3.99
N VAL A 53 -9.93 -7.10 2.98
CA VAL A 53 -9.05 -7.71 1.97
C VAL A 53 -7.65 -7.84 2.57
N LEU A 54 -7.16 -9.07 2.64
CA LEU A 54 -5.82 -9.43 3.08
C LEU A 54 -5.20 -10.32 2.01
N CYS A 55 -4.39 -9.76 1.13
CA CYS A 55 -3.85 -10.51 0.02
C CYS A 55 -2.38 -10.23 -0.26
N SER A 56 -1.78 -11.15 -0.99
CA SER A 56 -0.45 -11.00 -1.57
C SER A 56 -0.52 -11.38 -3.05
N ILE A 57 -0.05 -10.49 -3.90
CA ILE A 57 -0.09 -10.61 -5.35
C ILE A 57 1.35 -10.73 -5.85
N LEU A 58 1.60 -11.72 -6.72
CA LEU A 58 2.86 -11.85 -7.43
C LEU A 58 2.87 -10.89 -8.61
N LEU A 59 3.81 -9.98 -8.61
CA LEU A 59 4.07 -9.04 -9.69
C LEU A 59 5.36 -9.44 -10.41
N PRO A 60 5.45 -9.20 -11.73
CA PRO A 60 6.70 -9.41 -12.45
C PRO A 60 7.80 -8.51 -11.86
N PRO A 61 9.06 -8.95 -11.84
CA PRO A 61 10.15 -8.11 -11.39
C PRO A 61 10.28 -6.89 -12.31
N ASN A 62 10.25 -5.71 -11.74
CA ASN A 62 10.48 -4.46 -12.44
C ASN A 62 11.81 -3.88 -11.96
N LYS A 63 12.53 -3.19 -12.84
CA LYS A 63 13.79 -2.50 -12.50
C LYS A 63 13.58 -1.45 -11.39
N ASN A 64 12.44 -0.81 -11.39
CA ASN A 64 12.04 0.14 -10.34
C ASN A 64 10.96 -0.47 -9.46
N LEU A 65 11.36 -1.03 -8.31
CA LEU A 65 10.44 -1.66 -7.36
C LEU A 65 9.42 -0.67 -6.80
N TYR A 66 9.83 0.59 -6.64
CA TYR A 66 8.94 1.62 -6.15
C TYR A 66 7.81 1.92 -7.13
N PHE A 67 8.07 1.79 -8.44
CA PHE A 67 7.01 1.91 -9.45
C PHE A 67 5.89 0.89 -9.25
N LEU A 68 6.20 -0.35 -8.87
CA LEU A 68 5.15 -1.35 -8.58
C LEU A 68 4.28 -0.94 -7.39
N ASN A 69 4.87 -0.31 -6.38
CA ASN A 69 4.11 0.24 -5.26
C ASN A 69 3.16 1.37 -5.70
N ILE A 70 3.63 2.24 -6.59
CA ILE A 70 2.85 3.32 -7.19
C ILE A 70 1.69 2.75 -8.01
N ALA A 71 1.95 1.77 -8.88
CA ALA A 71 0.94 1.14 -9.72
C ALA A 71 -0.17 0.48 -8.88
N VAL A 72 0.19 -0.23 -7.81
CA VAL A 72 -0.78 -0.82 -6.88
C VAL A 72 -1.58 0.26 -6.15
N SER A 73 -0.92 1.35 -5.72
CA SER A 73 -1.61 2.47 -5.06
C SER A 73 -2.63 3.13 -5.98
N VAL A 74 -2.25 3.40 -7.23
CA VAL A 74 -3.13 3.97 -8.26
C VAL A 74 -4.30 3.00 -8.55
N ALA A 75 -4.04 1.71 -8.66
CA ALA A 75 -5.09 0.72 -8.88
C ALA A 75 -6.13 0.72 -7.75
N ILE A 76 -5.70 0.82 -6.48
CA ILE A 76 -6.63 0.91 -5.35
C ILE A 76 -7.45 2.20 -5.42
N ILE A 77 -6.84 3.34 -5.75
CA ILE A 77 -7.57 4.62 -5.92
C ILE A 77 -8.60 4.53 -7.05
N ARG A 78 -8.25 3.95 -8.19
CA ARG A 78 -9.18 3.77 -9.32
C ARG A 78 -10.36 2.86 -8.96
N LEU A 79 -10.09 1.77 -8.25
CA LEU A 79 -11.13 0.85 -7.76
C LEU A 79 -12.12 1.54 -6.84
N LEU A 80 -11.62 2.38 -5.92
CA LEU A 80 -12.42 2.99 -4.88
C LEU A 80 -13.08 4.32 -5.29
N GLY A 81 -12.54 4.98 -6.31
CA GLY A 81 -13.02 6.30 -6.78
C GLY A 81 -12.36 7.50 -6.09
N GLY A 82 -12.64 8.71 -6.57
CA GLY A 82 -11.85 9.92 -6.42
C GLY A 82 -11.81 10.64 -5.09
N GLN A 83 -12.33 10.09 -3.99
CA GLN A 83 -12.28 10.76 -2.67
C GLN A 83 -11.14 10.28 -1.76
N TYR A 84 -10.32 9.38 -2.26
CA TYR A 84 -9.19 8.80 -1.52
C TYR A 84 -7.88 9.37 -2.02
N THR A 85 -6.87 9.40 -1.16
CA THR A 85 -5.55 9.94 -1.47
C THR A 85 -4.46 8.96 -1.10
N ILE A 86 -3.28 9.12 -1.69
CA ILE A 86 -2.12 8.28 -1.43
C ILE A 86 -1.18 9.01 -0.48
N LYS A 87 -1.09 8.54 0.75
CA LYS A 87 -0.08 9.05 1.69
C LYS A 87 1.23 8.32 1.44
N TRP A 88 2.21 9.06 0.97
CA TRP A 88 3.56 8.54 0.76
C TRP A 88 4.09 7.81 2.01
N PRO A 89 4.76 6.66 1.85
CA PRO A 89 5.10 6.04 0.56
C PRO A 89 4.05 5.04 0.03
N ASN A 90 3.13 4.50 0.85
CA ASN A 90 2.42 3.27 0.53
C ASN A 90 1.06 3.09 1.21
N ASP A 91 0.48 4.15 1.72
CA ASP A 91 -0.81 4.07 2.43
C ASP A 91 -1.92 4.76 1.64
N ILE A 92 -3.12 4.20 1.66
CA ILE A 92 -4.32 4.84 1.11
C ILE A 92 -5.10 5.47 2.26
N TYR A 93 -5.42 6.74 2.08
CA TYR A 93 -6.12 7.54 3.07
C TYR A 93 -7.48 8.02 2.58
N TRP A 94 -8.41 8.12 3.52
CA TRP A 94 -9.63 8.90 3.40
C TRP A 94 -9.57 10.03 4.42
N LYS A 95 -9.49 11.29 3.94
CA LYS A 95 -9.14 12.44 4.81
C LYS A 95 -7.83 12.14 5.57
N ASP A 96 -7.84 12.26 6.91
CA ASP A 96 -6.68 11.97 7.75
C ASP A 96 -6.69 10.54 8.32
N LYS A 97 -7.44 9.60 7.71
CA LYS A 97 -7.59 8.24 8.22
C LYS A 97 -7.07 7.20 7.23
N LYS A 98 -6.36 6.20 7.76
CA LYS A 98 -5.76 5.12 6.96
C LYS A 98 -6.80 4.08 6.61
N LEU A 99 -7.04 3.90 5.32
CA LEU A 99 -7.94 2.89 4.75
C LEU A 99 -7.20 1.61 4.34
N ALA A 100 -6.04 1.75 3.71
CA ALA A 100 -5.25 0.61 3.25
C ALA A 100 -3.75 0.84 3.42
N GLY A 101 -2.99 -0.26 3.42
CA GLY A 101 -1.54 -0.25 3.40
C GLY A 101 -1.01 -1.29 2.41
N ILE A 102 0.09 -0.97 1.76
CA ILE A 102 0.77 -1.82 0.78
C ILE A 102 2.15 -2.18 1.32
N LEU A 103 2.51 -3.47 1.29
CA LEU A 103 3.83 -3.96 1.67
C LEU A 103 4.48 -4.67 0.48
N LEU A 104 5.40 -3.99 -0.18
CA LEU A 104 6.14 -4.57 -1.29
C LEU A 104 7.42 -5.26 -0.80
N GLU A 105 7.60 -6.49 -1.19
CA GLU A 105 8.77 -7.31 -0.84
C GLU A 105 9.27 -8.09 -2.06
N ASN A 106 10.60 -8.29 -2.14
CA ASN A 106 11.17 -9.14 -3.16
C ASN A 106 11.11 -10.62 -2.78
N ALA A 107 10.77 -11.47 -3.74
CA ALA A 107 11.01 -12.89 -3.68
C ALA A 107 12.28 -13.22 -4.47
N ILE A 108 13.32 -13.63 -3.73
CA ILE A 108 14.61 -14.05 -4.27
C ILE A 108 14.63 -15.57 -4.34
N ILE A 109 14.94 -16.12 -5.51
CA ILE A 109 15.13 -17.56 -5.72
C ILE A 109 16.54 -17.76 -6.26
N GLY A 110 17.38 -18.45 -5.49
CA GLY A 110 18.82 -18.48 -5.76
C GLY A 110 19.43 -17.08 -5.54
N SER A 111 20.07 -16.52 -6.57
CA SER A 111 20.66 -15.17 -6.55
C SER A 111 19.83 -14.12 -7.30
N GLU A 112 18.64 -14.47 -7.80
CA GLU A 112 17.85 -13.61 -8.66
C GLU A 112 16.52 -13.22 -8.02
N VAL A 113 16.13 -11.95 -8.23
CA VAL A 113 14.77 -11.49 -7.91
C VAL A 113 13.84 -12.04 -8.98
N LYS A 114 12.99 -13.00 -8.62
CA LYS A 114 12.04 -13.63 -9.54
C LYS A 114 10.69 -12.94 -9.54
N TYR A 115 10.26 -12.41 -8.41
CA TYR A 115 8.98 -11.73 -8.25
C TYR A 115 9.09 -10.58 -7.27
N ALA A 116 8.22 -9.59 -7.44
CA ALA A 116 7.82 -8.69 -6.37
C ALA A 116 6.52 -9.21 -5.77
N ILE A 117 6.43 -9.22 -4.45
CA ILE A 117 5.21 -9.60 -3.72
C ILE A 117 4.58 -8.33 -3.17
N ALA A 118 3.39 -7.98 -3.67
CA ALA A 118 2.59 -6.88 -3.13
C ALA A 118 1.60 -7.41 -2.10
N GLY A 119 1.90 -7.22 -0.82
CA GLY A 119 0.95 -7.44 0.27
C GLY A 119 0.02 -6.24 0.38
N ILE A 120 -1.29 -6.48 0.37
CA ILE A 120 -2.31 -5.44 0.47
C ILE A 120 -3.21 -5.77 1.65
N GLY A 121 -3.32 -4.81 2.58
CA GLY A 121 -4.35 -4.78 3.60
C GLY A 121 -5.31 -3.63 3.29
N LEU A 122 -6.57 -3.93 3.01
CA LEU A 122 -7.62 -2.94 2.78
C LEU A 122 -8.74 -3.17 3.80
N ASN A 123 -9.01 -2.17 4.64
CA ASN A 123 -10.09 -2.20 5.61
C ASN A 123 -11.44 -2.05 4.90
N VAL A 124 -12.29 -3.08 4.98
CA VAL A 124 -13.53 -3.13 4.21
C VAL A 124 -14.74 -3.04 5.13
N ASN A 125 -15.05 -4.11 5.86
CA ASN A 125 -16.25 -4.23 6.68
C ASN A 125 -15.97 -4.14 8.20
N GLN A 126 -14.72 -4.08 8.62
CA GLN A 126 -14.35 -3.93 10.03
C GLN A 126 -14.77 -2.56 10.55
N THR A 127 -15.40 -2.50 11.72
CA THR A 127 -15.87 -1.25 12.32
C THR A 127 -15.16 -0.90 13.62
N GLU A 128 -14.52 -1.88 14.25
CA GLU A 128 -13.78 -1.70 15.50
C GLU A 128 -12.31 -2.03 15.29
N PHE A 129 -11.42 -1.15 15.74
CA PHE A 129 -9.97 -1.30 15.69
C PHE A 129 -9.41 -1.19 17.10
N VAL A 130 -8.69 -2.22 17.53
CA VAL A 130 -8.21 -2.34 18.92
C VAL A 130 -6.69 -2.15 19.04
N SER A 131 -5.97 -2.16 17.93
CA SER A 131 -4.53 -1.93 17.92
C SER A 131 -4.18 -0.44 18.11
N ASN A 132 -2.91 -0.17 18.41
CA ASN A 132 -2.37 1.19 18.46
C ASN A 132 -2.13 1.82 17.07
N ALA A 133 -2.73 1.26 16.00
CA ALA A 133 -2.64 1.85 14.68
C ALA A 133 -3.28 3.25 14.69
N PRO A 134 -2.57 4.29 14.28
CA PRO A 134 -3.16 5.63 14.28
C PRO A 134 -4.26 5.72 13.23
N ASN A 135 -5.41 6.25 13.64
CA ASN A 135 -6.49 6.68 12.76
C ASN A 135 -6.96 5.68 11.66
N PRO A 136 -7.19 4.40 11.94
CA PRO A 136 -7.73 3.48 10.93
C PRO A 136 -9.17 3.84 10.57
N VAL A 137 -9.58 3.47 9.35
CA VAL A 137 -10.96 3.56 8.88
C VAL A 137 -11.25 2.44 7.89
N SER A 138 -12.49 2.03 7.76
CA SER A 138 -12.94 1.06 6.77
C SER A 138 -13.91 1.67 5.74
N LEU A 139 -14.09 0.99 4.62
CA LEU A 139 -15.09 1.37 3.61
C LEU A 139 -16.49 1.42 4.22
N LYS A 140 -16.85 0.44 5.07
CA LYS A 140 -18.15 0.42 5.75
C LYS A 140 -18.36 1.63 6.65
N GLN A 141 -17.34 2.07 7.38
CA GLN A 141 -17.44 3.29 8.21
C GLN A 141 -17.57 4.56 7.38
N ILE A 142 -16.98 4.59 6.18
CA ILE A 142 -17.04 5.76 5.27
C ILE A 142 -18.39 5.84 4.56
N THR A 143 -18.89 4.70 4.06
CA THR A 143 -20.02 4.66 3.14
C THR A 143 -21.34 4.20 3.79
N GLY A 144 -21.27 3.56 4.96
CA GLY A 144 -22.39 2.89 5.61
C GLY A 144 -22.82 1.57 4.96
N LYS A 145 -22.11 1.10 3.91
CA LYS A 145 -22.45 -0.10 3.15
C LYS A 145 -21.56 -1.28 3.54
N GLU A 146 -22.11 -2.48 3.44
CA GLU A 146 -21.34 -3.71 3.50
C GLU A 146 -20.92 -4.12 2.10
N TYR A 147 -19.71 -4.64 1.97
CA TYR A 147 -19.09 -5.03 0.70
C TYR A 147 -18.86 -6.54 0.65
N ASP A 148 -19.06 -7.13 -0.53
CA ASP A 148 -18.62 -8.48 -0.83
C ASP A 148 -17.09 -8.47 -1.01
N ILE A 149 -16.39 -9.14 -0.11
CA ILE A 149 -14.91 -9.16 -0.09
C ILE A 149 -14.35 -9.94 -1.28
N ASP A 150 -15.00 -11.03 -1.68
CA ASP A 150 -14.55 -11.86 -2.81
C ASP A 150 -14.72 -11.11 -4.13
N GLN A 151 -15.80 -10.35 -4.28
CA GLN A 151 -16.00 -9.50 -5.45
C GLN A 151 -14.98 -8.35 -5.47
N LEU A 152 -14.81 -7.67 -4.35
CA LEU A 152 -13.84 -6.57 -4.23
C LEU A 152 -12.40 -7.05 -4.51
N MET A 153 -12.05 -8.28 -4.09
CA MET A 153 -10.75 -8.88 -4.37
C MET A 153 -10.56 -9.13 -5.88
N LYS A 154 -11.58 -9.62 -6.58
CA LYS A 154 -11.56 -9.83 -8.05
C LYS A 154 -11.39 -8.50 -8.78
N ASP A 155 -12.18 -7.50 -8.41
CA ASP A 155 -12.13 -6.17 -9.01
C ASP A 155 -10.75 -5.51 -8.79
N LEU A 156 -10.15 -5.71 -7.62
CA LEU A 156 -8.80 -5.24 -7.31
C LEU A 156 -7.74 -5.87 -8.22
N LEU A 157 -7.79 -7.19 -8.40
CA LEU A 157 -6.85 -7.92 -9.28
C LEU A 157 -6.98 -7.48 -10.73
N GLU A 158 -8.21 -7.31 -11.22
CA GLU A 158 -8.46 -6.83 -12.57
C GLU A 158 -7.91 -5.41 -12.75
N THR A 159 -8.18 -4.52 -11.80
CA THR A 159 -7.71 -3.13 -11.86
C THR A 159 -6.18 -3.06 -11.83
N ILE A 160 -5.50 -3.83 -10.97
CA ILE A 160 -4.04 -3.91 -10.95
C ILE A 160 -3.50 -4.41 -12.30
N THR A 161 -4.13 -5.42 -12.88
CA THR A 161 -3.72 -5.98 -14.17
C THR A 161 -3.85 -4.95 -15.30
N VAL A 162 -4.87 -4.12 -15.28
CA VAL A 162 -5.06 -3.03 -16.26
C VAL A 162 -3.98 -1.96 -16.07
N VAL A 163 -3.79 -1.47 -14.84
CA VAL A 163 -2.82 -0.42 -14.51
C VAL A 163 -1.40 -0.81 -14.91
N LEU A 164 -0.99 -2.05 -14.65
CA LEU A 164 0.36 -2.53 -14.98
C LEU A 164 0.67 -2.61 -16.49
N LYS A 165 -0.33 -2.48 -17.35
CA LYS A 165 -0.18 -2.44 -18.81
C LYS A 165 -0.09 -1.02 -19.37
N GLU A 166 -0.38 -0.01 -18.54
CA GLU A 166 -0.33 1.38 -18.96
C GLU A 166 1.11 1.94 -18.97
N PRO A 167 1.38 3.01 -19.71
CA PRO A 167 2.67 3.70 -19.68
C PRO A 167 3.03 4.20 -18.28
N GLU A 168 4.28 4.02 -17.88
CA GLU A 168 4.75 4.37 -16.53
C GLU A 168 4.56 5.85 -16.22
N ASP A 169 4.77 6.74 -17.17
CA ASP A 169 4.61 8.19 -17.02
C ASP A 169 3.16 8.59 -16.71
N VAL A 170 2.19 7.90 -17.30
CA VAL A 170 0.76 8.10 -17.00
C VAL A 170 0.48 7.74 -15.53
N ILE A 171 0.95 6.57 -15.09
CA ILE A 171 0.76 6.09 -13.71
C ILE A 171 1.47 7.01 -12.71
N TRP A 172 2.69 7.47 -13.02
CA TRP A 172 3.40 8.45 -12.20
C TRP A 172 2.64 9.76 -12.07
N SER A 173 2.11 10.28 -13.17
CA SER A 173 1.33 11.52 -13.18
C SER A 173 0.10 11.40 -12.29
N GLU A 174 -0.64 10.30 -12.41
CA GLU A 174 -1.83 10.04 -11.60
C GLU A 174 -1.49 9.86 -10.11
N TYR A 175 -0.45 9.11 -9.79
CA TYR A 175 0.04 8.96 -8.43
C TYR A 175 0.33 10.32 -7.77
N LYS A 176 1.10 11.17 -8.45
CA LYS A 176 1.44 12.50 -7.96
C LYS A 176 0.21 13.39 -7.79
N ALA A 177 -0.76 13.26 -8.69
CA ALA A 177 -2.03 13.99 -8.60
C ALA A 177 -2.88 13.60 -7.39
N GLN A 178 -2.75 12.35 -6.92
CA GLN A 178 -3.53 11.78 -5.82
C GLN A 178 -2.79 11.81 -4.46
N LEU A 179 -1.63 12.48 -4.38
CA LEU A 179 -0.88 12.55 -3.12
C LEU A 179 -1.69 13.23 -2.02
N TYR A 180 -1.72 12.60 -0.85
CA TYR A 180 -2.25 13.17 0.38
C TYR A 180 -1.45 14.42 0.77
N ARG A 181 -2.14 15.53 1.07
CA ARG A 181 -1.53 16.83 1.38
C ARG A 181 -0.63 17.37 0.27
N ARG A 182 -0.98 17.10 -0.96
CA ARG A 182 -0.24 17.55 -2.13
C ARG A 182 -0.11 19.05 -2.19
N GLU A 183 -1.20 19.77 -1.90
CA GLU A 183 -1.23 21.23 -2.03
C GLU A 183 -1.14 21.92 -0.67
N GLY A 184 -0.48 23.07 -0.64
CA GLY A 184 -0.31 23.85 0.57
C GLY A 184 0.85 23.42 1.44
N TYR A 185 1.07 24.18 2.52
CA TYR A 185 2.10 23.88 3.50
C TYR A 185 1.51 23.11 4.66
N TRP A 186 2.22 22.04 5.05
CA TRP A 186 1.80 21.14 6.11
C TRP A 186 2.95 20.93 7.09
N ARG A 187 2.61 20.48 8.29
CA ARG A 187 3.61 20.19 9.32
C ARG A 187 4.16 18.77 9.14
N PHE A 188 5.48 18.71 9.11
CA PHE A 188 6.27 17.48 9.10
C PHE A 188 7.24 17.47 10.27
N GLU A 189 7.78 16.31 10.61
CA GLU A 189 8.83 16.14 11.61
C GLU A 189 9.93 15.25 11.03
N ASP A 190 11.18 15.71 11.13
CA ASP A 190 12.39 14.92 10.86
C ASP A 190 13.25 14.80 12.12
N LYS A 191 14.49 14.33 11.98
CA LYS A 191 15.45 14.19 13.08
C LYS A 191 15.82 15.52 13.78
N ASN A 192 15.58 16.66 13.13
CA ASN A 192 15.88 18.00 13.64
C ASN A 192 14.66 18.65 14.29
N GLY A 193 13.48 18.07 14.19
CA GLY A 193 12.23 18.55 14.76
C GLY A 193 11.13 18.81 13.76
N ALA A 194 10.08 19.52 14.21
CA ALA A 194 8.93 19.83 13.38
C ALA A 194 9.18 21.08 12.52
N PHE A 195 8.73 21.03 11.27
CA PHE A 195 8.81 22.13 10.31
C PHE A 195 7.61 22.14 9.36
N GLU A 196 7.41 23.26 8.65
CA GLU A 196 6.38 23.39 7.63
C GLU A 196 6.98 23.31 6.24
N ALA A 197 6.37 22.49 5.37
CA ALA A 197 6.78 22.29 3.99
C ALA A 197 5.59 21.91 3.11
N HIS A 198 5.76 22.04 1.80
CA HIS A 198 4.87 21.47 0.80
C HIS A 198 5.56 20.29 0.11
N ILE A 199 4.76 19.39 -0.47
CA ILE A 199 5.30 18.30 -1.28
C ILE A 199 5.68 18.89 -2.64
N GLU A 200 6.98 18.92 -2.93
CA GLU A 200 7.52 19.34 -4.23
C GLU A 200 7.39 18.21 -5.25
N ASP A 201 7.89 17.03 -4.89
CA ASP A 201 7.85 15.87 -5.76
C ASP A 201 8.02 14.55 -4.99
N VAL A 202 7.76 13.45 -5.68
CA VAL A 202 8.21 12.10 -5.31
C VAL A 202 9.08 11.58 -6.43
N LEU A 203 10.31 11.19 -6.10
CA LEU A 203 11.34 10.82 -7.06
C LEU A 203 11.20 9.34 -7.49
N PRO A 204 11.73 8.98 -8.68
CA PRO A 204 11.76 7.57 -9.12
C PRO A 204 12.50 6.63 -8.18
N THR A 205 13.41 7.15 -7.36
CA THR A 205 14.10 6.41 -6.29
C THR A 205 13.20 6.06 -5.11
N GLY A 206 12.03 6.69 -5.01
CA GLY A 206 11.06 6.52 -3.92
C GLY A 206 11.16 7.56 -2.81
N GLU A 207 12.09 8.48 -2.88
CA GLU A 207 12.24 9.58 -1.94
C GLU A 207 11.17 10.66 -2.18
N ILE A 208 10.70 11.28 -1.08
CA ILE A 208 9.85 12.46 -1.15
C ILE A 208 10.70 13.73 -1.06
N ALA A 209 10.45 14.68 -1.94
CA ALA A 209 11.05 16.00 -1.94
C ALA A 209 10.07 17.00 -1.29
N LEU A 210 10.51 17.70 -0.25
CA LEU A 210 9.73 18.70 0.48
C LEU A 210 10.38 20.07 0.33
N GLY A 211 9.61 21.05 -0.13
CA GLY A 211 10.02 22.45 -0.22
C GLY A 211 9.62 23.25 1.01
N ASP A 212 10.57 23.91 1.66
CA ASP A 212 10.30 24.78 2.81
C ASP A 212 9.86 26.20 2.37
N LYS A 213 9.47 27.04 3.34
CA LYS A 213 9.06 28.42 3.07
C LYS A 213 10.21 29.35 2.60
N ASN A 214 11.45 28.91 2.72
CA ASN A 214 12.64 29.65 2.26
C ASN A 214 13.02 29.25 0.83
N GLY A 215 12.29 28.34 0.21
CA GLY A 215 12.57 27.83 -1.13
C GLY A 215 13.66 26.73 -1.18
N GLN A 216 14.04 26.18 -0.03
CA GLN A 216 14.97 25.06 0.01
C GLN A 216 14.20 23.74 -0.12
N VAL A 217 14.72 22.84 -0.96
CA VAL A 217 14.14 21.51 -1.17
C VAL A 217 15.00 20.46 -0.48
N HIS A 218 14.35 19.66 0.37
CA HIS A 218 14.97 18.56 1.09
C HIS A 218 14.38 17.23 0.65
N GLN A 219 15.24 16.21 0.45
CA GLN A 219 14.82 14.87 0.06
C GLN A 219 14.86 13.95 1.29
N TYR A 220 13.82 13.13 1.43
CA TYR A 220 13.66 12.21 2.54
C TYR A 220 13.35 10.81 2.05
N GLY A 221 14.15 9.87 2.52
CA GLY A 221 13.85 8.45 2.38
C GLY A 221 12.78 8.00 3.37
N PHE A 222 12.35 6.76 3.19
CA PHE A 222 11.38 6.13 4.07
C PHE A 222 11.81 6.21 5.56
N LYS A 223 10.86 6.54 6.44
CA LYS A 223 11.05 6.76 7.91
C LYS A 223 11.91 7.95 8.33
N GLN A 224 12.44 8.72 7.39
CA GLN A 224 13.18 9.94 7.74
C GLN A 224 12.27 11.13 8.03
N ILE A 225 10.99 11.02 7.63
CA ILE A 225 9.98 12.07 7.78
C ILE A 225 8.68 11.50 8.34
N LYS A 226 8.01 12.25 9.20
CA LYS A 226 6.65 11.98 9.69
C LYS A 226 5.72 13.11 9.31
N TYR A 227 4.49 12.77 8.91
CA TYR A 227 3.39 13.71 8.79
C TYR A 227 2.82 13.99 10.19
N ILE A 228 2.77 15.22 10.61
CA ILE A 228 2.07 15.61 11.84
C ILE A 228 0.60 15.81 11.46
N LEU A 229 -0.27 14.94 11.98
CA LEU A 229 -1.71 14.94 11.70
C LEU A 229 -2.45 15.96 12.57
#